data_159ff1f294ba52ee16fbab3a412284af
#
_entry.id   159ff1f294ba52ee16fbab3a412284af
#
_cell.length_a   1.000
_cell.length_b   1.000
_cell.length_c   1.000
_cell.angle_alpha   90.00
_cell.angle_beta   90.00
_cell.angle_gamma   90.00
#
_symmetry.space_group_name_H-M   'P 1'
#
loop_
_entity.id
_entity.type
_entity.pdbx_description
1 polymer ?
#
loop_
_entity_poly.entity_id
_entity_poly.type
_entity_poly.pdbx_seq_one_letter_code
_entity_poly.pdbx_strand_id
1 'polypeptide(L)'
;MNPVFVIGHRNPDTDSICSAICYAELKHRMTGEPYIPCRAGHVNTETKFVLERFGVQAPRYIKSFEPCLSDVQYRRIPGIDEEMSLHRAWNYMNENDIQTLAVVDEDRHLKGLLTLGDIARFYIEDQDANALAEAKTSYRNLVDVLDGTLEVGDIDQRFEQGSVVVAAANPDVLEDYIGKNDMVILGNRYESQLCAIEMSAGCMVIGLGSKVSRTIRKLASENGVSIIATPYDTYTCVKVIGQAVPVRHVMRKKRLITFEPEETVEDVKRTVSKKRIRYYPLMDEQGRYVGMFSQRNLCLLYTSDA
;
A
#
# COMPACT_ATOMS: atom_id res chain seq x y z
N MET A 1 30.85 -3.35 -3.13
CA MET A 1 31.36 -4.56 -3.85
C MET A 1 30.70 -5.77 -3.22
N ASN A 2 30.15 -6.64 -4.03
CA ASN A 2 29.56 -7.89 -3.53
C ASN A 2 30.69 -8.85 -3.17
N PRO A 3 30.58 -9.61 -2.08
CA PRO A 3 31.59 -10.60 -1.69
C PRO A 3 31.67 -11.74 -2.70
N VAL A 4 32.89 -12.20 -2.98
CA VAL A 4 33.14 -13.37 -3.81
C VAL A 4 33.20 -14.60 -2.92
N PHE A 5 32.29 -15.56 -3.13
CA PHE A 5 32.26 -16.79 -2.37
C PHE A 5 33.21 -17.82 -3.00
N VAL A 6 34.10 -18.38 -2.18
CA VAL A 6 35.05 -19.44 -2.58
C VAL A 6 34.57 -20.77 -1.99
N ILE A 7 34.23 -21.68 -2.85
CA ILE A 7 33.64 -22.95 -2.42
C ILE A 7 34.28 -24.15 -3.15
N GLY A 8 34.40 -25.27 -2.46
CA GLY A 8 34.80 -26.55 -3.03
C GLY A 8 33.60 -27.39 -3.48
N HIS A 9 33.80 -28.71 -3.56
CA HIS A 9 32.76 -29.64 -4.00
C HIS A 9 31.65 -29.87 -2.94
N ARG A 10 30.53 -30.48 -3.37
CA ARG A 10 29.29 -30.62 -2.59
C ARG A 10 29.47 -31.41 -1.27
N ASN A 11 30.31 -32.45 -1.28
CA ASN A 11 30.63 -33.26 -0.10
C ASN A 11 32.05 -32.95 0.35
N PRO A 12 32.28 -31.79 1.03
CA PRO A 12 33.63 -31.32 1.26
C PRO A 12 34.43 -32.21 2.18
N ASP A 13 35.60 -32.59 1.71
CA ASP A 13 36.65 -33.21 2.51
C ASP A 13 37.61 -32.14 3.06
N THR A 14 38.65 -32.59 3.76
CA THR A 14 39.64 -31.70 4.38
C THR A 14 40.34 -30.83 3.34
N ASP A 15 40.68 -31.40 2.20
CA ASP A 15 41.35 -30.66 1.12
C ASP A 15 40.44 -29.56 0.54
N SER A 16 39.21 -29.91 0.24
CA SER A 16 38.23 -28.96 -0.29
C SER A 16 38.00 -27.76 0.65
N ILE A 17 37.88 -27.99 1.95
CA ILE A 17 37.66 -26.92 2.94
C ILE A 17 38.93 -26.09 3.15
N CYS A 18 40.08 -26.72 3.31
CA CYS A 18 41.34 -25.99 3.50
C CYS A 18 41.73 -25.17 2.27
N SER A 19 41.56 -25.74 1.07
CA SER A 19 41.79 -25.04 -0.19
C SER A 19 40.88 -23.80 -0.33
N ALA A 20 39.61 -23.92 0.00
CA ALA A 20 38.69 -22.78 -0.04
C ALA A 20 39.11 -21.67 0.91
N ILE A 21 39.53 -22.00 2.13
CA ILE A 21 40.01 -21.04 3.14
C ILE A 21 41.29 -20.34 2.63
N CYS A 22 42.30 -21.14 2.22
CA CYS A 22 43.58 -20.61 1.79
C CYS A 22 43.44 -19.73 0.53
N TYR A 23 42.64 -20.16 -0.43
CA TYR A 23 42.41 -19.39 -1.66
C TYR A 23 41.67 -18.09 -1.40
N ALA A 24 40.65 -18.09 -0.55
CA ALA A 24 39.93 -16.88 -0.18
C ALA A 24 40.87 -15.86 0.47
N GLU A 25 41.69 -16.30 1.43
CA GLU A 25 42.67 -15.43 2.11
C GLU A 25 43.74 -14.90 1.13
N LEU A 26 44.29 -15.78 0.27
CA LEU A 26 45.25 -15.37 -0.74
C LEU A 26 44.69 -14.29 -1.66
N LYS A 27 43.50 -14.52 -2.18
CA LYS A 27 42.84 -13.56 -3.08
C LYS A 27 42.53 -12.25 -2.39
N HIS A 28 42.02 -12.29 -1.17
CA HIS A 28 41.78 -11.10 -0.36
C HIS A 28 43.06 -10.25 -0.20
N ARG A 29 44.17 -10.88 0.12
CA ARG A 29 45.50 -10.18 0.25
C ARG A 29 45.97 -9.60 -1.07
N MET A 30 45.73 -10.28 -2.20
CA MET A 30 46.18 -9.82 -3.51
C MET A 30 45.36 -8.68 -4.08
N THR A 31 44.04 -8.67 -3.87
CA THR A 31 43.10 -7.78 -4.55
C THR A 31 42.47 -6.73 -3.62
N GLY A 32 42.48 -6.97 -2.32
CA GLY A 32 41.76 -6.15 -1.35
C GLY A 32 40.24 -6.38 -1.36
N GLU A 33 39.74 -7.25 -2.22
CA GLU A 33 38.31 -7.54 -2.34
C GLU A 33 37.87 -8.56 -1.27
N PRO A 34 36.57 -8.56 -0.85
CA PRO A 34 36.06 -9.48 0.14
C PRO A 34 35.83 -10.87 -0.48
N TYR A 35 36.76 -11.80 -0.26
CA TYR A 35 36.62 -13.21 -0.57
C TYR A 35 36.20 -13.99 0.68
N ILE A 36 35.07 -14.71 0.63
CA ILE A 36 34.51 -15.43 1.76
C ILE A 36 34.58 -16.94 1.52
N PRO A 37 35.34 -17.71 2.34
CA PRO A 37 35.36 -19.17 2.20
C PRO A 37 34.02 -19.76 2.60
N CYS A 38 33.51 -20.70 1.78
CA CYS A 38 32.21 -21.31 1.99
C CYS A 38 32.31 -22.85 1.81
N ARG A 39 31.30 -23.56 2.27
CA ARG A 39 31.15 -25.02 2.11
C ARG A 39 29.73 -25.40 1.73
N ALA A 40 29.56 -26.40 0.90
CA ALA A 40 28.27 -26.94 0.45
C ALA A 40 27.79 -28.15 1.23
N GLY A 41 28.56 -28.63 2.21
CA GLY A 41 28.27 -29.84 3.00
C GLY A 41 28.74 -29.74 4.45
N HIS A 42 28.50 -30.82 5.19
CA HIS A 42 28.93 -30.92 6.58
C HIS A 42 30.44 -31.14 6.68
N VAL A 43 31.04 -30.53 7.72
CA VAL A 43 32.44 -30.77 8.07
C VAL A 43 32.56 -32.17 8.65
N ASN A 44 33.41 -33.02 8.07
CA ASN A 44 33.69 -34.34 8.60
C ASN A 44 34.62 -34.27 9.84
N THR A 45 34.80 -35.39 10.54
CA THR A 45 35.56 -35.45 11.79
C THR A 45 37.04 -35.11 11.60
N GLU A 46 37.64 -35.52 10.50
CA GLU A 46 39.03 -35.23 10.12
C GLU A 46 39.22 -33.71 9.90
N THR A 47 38.37 -33.12 9.07
CA THR A 47 38.40 -31.66 8.79
C THR A 47 38.17 -30.85 10.08
N LYS A 48 37.27 -31.30 10.94
CA LYS A 48 37.04 -30.66 12.23
C LYS A 48 38.28 -30.67 13.10
N PHE A 49 38.94 -31.80 13.21
CA PHE A 49 40.20 -31.90 13.93
C PHE A 49 41.28 -30.96 13.37
N VAL A 50 41.43 -30.88 12.03
CA VAL A 50 42.41 -30.00 11.41
C VAL A 50 42.11 -28.55 11.72
N LEU A 51 40.85 -28.12 11.53
CA LEU A 51 40.43 -26.73 11.81
C LEU A 51 40.66 -26.34 13.28
N GLU A 52 40.32 -27.22 14.23
CA GLU A 52 40.54 -27.02 15.64
C GLU A 52 42.05 -26.98 15.97
N ARG A 53 42.86 -27.81 15.37
CA ARG A 53 44.32 -27.87 15.57
C ARG A 53 45.02 -26.57 15.17
N PHE A 54 44.53 -25.92 14.12
CA PHE A 54 45.10 -24.66 13.61
C PHE A 54 44.33 -23.41 14.07
N GLY A 55 43.29 -23.53 14.91
CA GLY A 55 42.51 -22.43 15.42
C GLY A 55 41.71 -21.66 14.32
N VAL A 56 41.35 -22.38 13.24
CA VAL A 56 40.62 -21.80 12.12
C VAL A 56 39.12 -22.12 12.21
N GLN A 57 38.28 -21.13 12.03
CA GLN A 57 36.84 -21.34 12.00
C GLN A 57 36.38 -22.07 10.73
N ALA A 58 35.38 -22.94 10.87
CA ALA A 58 34.79 -23.61 9.73
C ALA A 58 34.16 -22.60 8.74
N PRO A 59 34.35 -22.80 7.41
CA PRO A 59 33.73 -21.92 6.40
C PRO A 59 32.22 -21.86 6.52
N ARG A 60 31.66 -20.74 6.07
CA ARG A 60 30.21 -20.52 6.06
C ARG A 60 29.50 -21.63 5.27
N TYR A 61 28.50 -22.27 5.89
CA TYR A 61 27.66 -23.23 5.19
C TYR A 61 26.70 -22.52 4.24
N ILE A 62 26.71 -22.95 2.97
CA ILE A 62 25.76 -22.49 1.95
C ILE A 62 24.89 -23.68 1.57
N LYS A 63 23.61 -23.59 1.83
CA LYS A 63 22.62 -24.66 1.62
C LYS A 63 22.32 -24.89 0.14
N SER A 64 22.22 -23.80 -0.63
CA SER A 64 21.98 -23.81 -2.07
C SER A 64 22.63 -22.57 -2.72
N PHE A 65 23.01 -22.69 -3.99
CA PHE A 65 23.45 -21.60 -4.87
C PHE A 65 22.36 -21.15 -5.84
N GLU A 66 21.18 -21.70 -5.70
CA GLU A 66 20.05 -21.24 -6.49
C GLU A 66 19.76 -19.79 -6.12
N PRO A 67 19.64 -18.90 -7.11
CA PRO A 67 19.30 -17.50 -6.84
C PRO A 67 17.99 -17.41 -6.07
N CYS A 68 17.99 -16.60 -5.02
CA CYS A 68 16.83 -16.31 -4.21
C CYS A 68 16.24 -14.93 -4.56
N LEU A 69 15.03 -14.63 -4.09
CA LEU A 69 14.44 -13.32 -4.30
C LEU A 69 15.24 -12.19 -3.65
N SER A 70 16.04 -12.49 -2.61
CA SER A 70 16.98 -11.52 -2.02
C SER A 70 18.04 -11.03 -3.00
N ASP A 71 18.38 -11.83 -4.03
CA ASP A 71 19.33 -11.47 -5.09
C ASP A 71 18.67 -10.68 -6.23
N VAL A 72 17.34 -10.62 -6.25
CA VAL A 72 16.55 -9.88 -7.24
C VAL A 72 16.41 -8.42 -6.82
N GLN A 73 16.64 -7.50 -7.74
CA GLN A 73 16.32 -6.10 -7.48
C GLN A 73 14.80 -5.93 -7.34
N TYR A 74 14.34 -5.49 -6.19
CA TYR A 74 12.95 -5.18 -5.93
C TYR A 74 12.79 -3.73 -5.44
N ARG A 75 11.61 -3.16 -5.64
CA ARG A 75 11.31 -1.80 -5.18
C ARG A 75 10.90 -1.83 -3.71
N ARG A 76 11.62 -1.09 -2.88
CA ARG A 76 11.27 -0.85 -1.47
C ARG A 76 10.25 0.28 -1.37
N ILE A 77 9.05 0.04 -1.85
CA ILE A 77 7.95 1.00 -1.79
C ILE A 77 7.28 0.82 -0.42
N PRO A 78 7.15 1.87 0.39
CA PRO A 78 6.41 1.78 1.65
C PRO A 78 4.98 1.32 1.42
N GLY A 79 4.46 0.51 2.35
CA GLY A 79 3.03 0.21 2.38
C GLY A 79 2.23 1.45 2.79
N ILE A 80 0.98 1.51 2.37
CA ILE A 80 0.05 2.58 2.69
C ILE A 80 -0.96 2.12 3.75
N ASP A 81 -1.48 3.08 4.49
CA ASP A 81 -2.54 2.87 5.48
C ASP A 81 -3.89 2.59 4.79
N GLU A 82 -4.70 1.70 5.39
CA GLU A 82 -5.99 1.30 4.85
C GLU A 82 -7.06 2.40 4.89
N GLU A 83 -6.90 3.42 5.75
CA GLU A 83 -7.78 4.59 5.84
C GLU A 83 -7.42 5.71 4.86
N MET A 84 -6.30 5.61 4.17
CA MET A 84 -5.90 6.57 3.12
C MET A 84 -7.01 6.66 2.07
N SER A 85 -7.33 7.92 1.62
CA SER A 85 -8.31 8.12 0.55
C SER A 85 -7.80 7.60 -0.80
N LEU A 86 -8.72 7.21 -1.69
CA LEU A 86 -8.37 6.85 -3.08
C LEU A 86 -7.65 7.99 -3.79
N HIS A 87 -8.00 9.24 -3.49
CA HIS A 87 -7.31 10.42 -4.02
C HIS A 87 -5.83 10.43 -3.68
N ARG A 88 -5.49 10.28 -2.40
CA ARG A 88 -4.09 10.23 -1.96
C ARG A 88 -3.35 9.02 -2.50
N ALA A 89 -4.01 7.86 -2.52
CA ALA A 89 -3.43 6.65 -3.07
C ALA A 89 -3.11 6.79 -4.57
N TRP A 90 -4.01 7.40 -5.34
CA TRP A 90 -3.79 7.71 -6.75
C TRP A 90 -2.61 8.66 -6.95
N ASN A 91 -2.56 9.77 -6.20
CA ASN A 91 -1.47 10.73 -6.28
C ASN A 91 -0.13 10.07 -5.95
N TYR A 92 -0.09 9.25 -4.90
CA TYR A 92 1.10 8.49 -4.52
C TYR A 92 1.56 7.51 -5.61
N MET A 93 0.61 6.81 -6.27
CA MET A 93 0.92 5.94 -7.41
C MET A 93 1.54 6.74 -8.57
N ASN A 94 0.95 7.89 -8.88
CA ASN A 94 1.37 8.73 -10.01
C ASN A 94 2.74 9.38 -9.79
N GLU A 95 2.98 9.92 -8.61
CA GLU A 95 4.25 10.55 -8.22
C GLU A 95 5.43 9.57 -8.22
N ASN A 96 5.17 8.30 -7.89
CA ASN A 96 6.21 7.27 -7.79
C ASN A 96 6.28 6.32 -9.00
N ASP A 97 5.48 6.54 -10.03
CA ASP A 97 5.35 5.65 -11.22
C ASP A 97 5.12 4.18 -10.82
N ILE A 98 4.10 3.95 -10.00
CA ILE A 98 3.70 2.62 -9.52
C ILE A 98 2.24 2.34 -9.79
N GLN A 99 1.92 1.08 -10.09
CA GLN A 99 0.57 0.65 -10.48
C GLN A 99 -0.10 -0.26 -9.43
N THR A 100 0.62 -0.57 -8.37
CA THR A 100 0.14 -1.44 -7.29
C THR A 100 0.73 -0.99 -5.97
N LEU A 101 -0.10 -0.87 -4.95
CA LEU A 101 0.28 -0.52 -3.58
C LEU A 101 -0.04 -1.67 -2.63
N ALA A 102 0.88 -1.95 -1.72
CA ALA A 102 0.62 -2.77 -0.57
C ALA A 102 -0.09 -1.93 0.49
N VAL A 103 -1.18 -2.45 1.02
CA VAL A 103 -1.89 -1.85 2.15
C VAL A 103 -1.52 -2.62 3.40
N VAL A 104 -1.02 -1.92 4.41
CA VAL A 104 -0.45 -2.53 5.62
C VAL A 104 -1.05 -1.89 6.87
N ASP A 105 -0.95 -2.59 8.00
CA ASP A 105 -1.22 -2.04 9.32
C ASP A 105 0.03 -1.35 9.92
N GLU A 106 -0.11 -0.85 11.15
CA GLU A 106 0.95 -0.16 11.90
C GLU A 106 2.19 -1.05 12.13
N ASP A 107 1.99 -2.37 12.25
CA ASP A 107 3.03 -3.38 12.40
C ASP A 107 3.61 -3.87 11.06
N ARG A 108 3.17 -3.26 9.95
CA ARG A 108 3.54 -3.58 8.57
C ARG A 108 3.05 -4.94 8.07
N HIS A 109 2.03 -5.55 8.69
CA HIS A 109 1.39 -6.74 8.15
C HIS A 109 0.49 -6.38 6.96
N LEU A 110 0.55 -7.21 5.93
CA LEU A 110 -0.19 -7.00 4.70
C LEU A 110 -1.70 -7.20 4.91
N LYS A 111 -2.49 -6.15 4.71
CA LYS A 111 -3.96 -6.16 4.75
C LYS A 111 -4.58 -6.38 3.38
N GLY A 112 -3.93 -5.90 2.33
CA GLY A 112 -4.44 -5.97 0.99
C GLY A 112 -3.51 -5.39 -0.07
N LEU A 113 -3.97 -5.44 -1.31
CA LEU A 113 -3.33 -4.80 -2.45
C LEU A 113 -4.33 -3.90 -3.16
N LEU A 114 -3.89 -2.69 -3.50
CA LEU A 114 -4.64 -1.75 -4.34
C LEU A 114 -3.95 -1.63 -5.69
N THR A 115 -4.69 -1.84 -6.78
CA THR A 115 -4.19 -1.65 -8.15
C THR A 115 -4.96 -0.54 -8.86
N LEU A 116 -4.38 0.03 -9.94
CA LEU A 116 -5.11 0.96 -10.81
C LEU A 116 -6.40 0.35 -11.36
N GLY A 117 -6.40 -0.96 -11.63
CA GLY A 117 -7.58 -1.68 -12.08
C GLY A 117 -8.70 -1.77 -11.04
N ASP A 118 -8.34 -1.81 -9.75
CA ASP A 118 -9.32 -1.80 -8.65
C ASP A 118 -9.96 -0.42 -8.50
N ILE A 119 -9.16 0.65 -8.61
CA ILE A 119 -9.65 2.03 -8.63
C ILE A 119 -10.57 2.25 -9.83
N ALA A 120 -10.15 1.83 -11.04
CA ALA A 120 -10.96 1.98 -12.23
C ALA A 120 -12.29 1.22 -12.14
N ARG A 121 -12.27 0.02 -11.57
CA ARG A 121 -13.49 -0.79 -11.35
C ARG A 121 -14.45 -0.09 -10.40
N PHE A 122 -13.97 0.43 -9.28
CA PHE A 122 -14.78 1.20 -8.34
C PHE A 122 -15.48 2.37 -9.03
N TYR A 123 -14.77 3.11 -9.89
CA TYR A 123 -15.37 4.24 -10.63
C TYR A 123 -16.36 3.85 -11.72
N ILE A 124 -16.32 2.63 -12.22
CA ILE A 124 -17.20 2.16 -13.31
C ILE A 124 -18.39 1.37 -12.75
N GLU A 125 -18.16 0.52 -11.75
CA GLU A 125 -19.14 -0.46 -11.31
C GLU A 125 -19.85 -0.04 -10.00
N ASP A 126 -19.16 0.69 -9.09
CA ASP A 126 -19.59 0.89 -7.70
C ASP A 126 -19.90 2.36 -7.35
N GLN A 127 -20.14 3.25 -8.33
CA GLN A 127 -20.55 4.64 -8.05
C GLN A 127 -22.02 4.71 -7.59
N ASP A 128 -22.32 4.13 -6.44
CA ASP A 128 -23.59 4.33 -5.77
C ASP A 128 -23.54 5.61 -4.90
N ALA A 129 -24.68 6.29 -4.80
CA ALA A 129 -24.85 7.44 -3.91
C ALA A 129 -24.54 7.11 -2.44
N ASN A 130 -24.61 5.84 -2.05
CA ASN A 130 -24.31 5.32 -0.72
C ASN A 130 -22.84 4.93 -0.50
N ALA A 131 -22.00 4.94 -1.53
CA ALA A 131 -20.62 4.42 -1.46
C ALA A 131 -19.77 5.06 -0.32
N LEU A 132 -19.97 6.35 -0.04
CA LEU A 132 -19.27 7.04 1.06
C LEU A 132 -19.69 6.50 2.43
N ALA A 133 -20.98 6.24 2.63
CA ALA A 133 -21.52 5.72 3.88
C ALA A 133 -21.15 4.24 4.08
N GLU A 134 -21.27 3.42 3.04
CA GLU A 134 -20.88 2.00 3.08
C GLU A 134 -19.38 1.84 3.37
N ALA A 135 -18.56 2.73 2.83
CA ALA A 135 -17.14 2.78 3.09
C ALA A 135 -16.79 3.37 4.47
N LYS A 136 -17.77 3.92 5.21
CA LYS A 136 -17.57 4.65 6.46
C LYS A 136 -16.47 5.70 6.32
N THR A 137 -16.64 6.58 5.34
CA THR A 137 -15.65 7.57 4.94
C THR A 137 -15.43 8.60 6.04
N SER A 138 -14.17 8.88 6.39
CA SER A 138 -13.84 9.87 7.40
C SER A 138 -14.06 11.30 6.90
N TYR A 139 -14.48 12.20 7.80
CA TYR A 139 -14.56 13.64 7.46
C TYR A 139 -13.20 14.21 7.09
N ARG A 140 -12.12 13.68 7.60
CA ARG A 140 -10.75 14.03 7.22
C ARG A 140 -10.49 13.79 5.74
N ASN A 141 -10.89 12.65 5.20
CA ASN A 141 -10.76 12.35 3.78
C ASN A 141 -11.69 13.24 2.93
N LEU A 142 -12.91 13.51 3.39
CA LEU A 142 -13.85 14.39 2.70
C LEU A 142 -13.32 15.82 2.59
N VAL A 143 -12.82 16.37 3.69
CA VAL A 143 -12.23 17.72 3.76
C VAL A 143 -11.00 17.81 2.85
N ASP A 144 -10.15 16.81 2.88
CA ASP A 144 -8.94 16.74 2.04
C ASP A 144 -9.28 16.76 0.54
N VAL A 145 -10.19 15.89 0.10
CA VAL A 145 -10.57 15.76 -1.32
C VAL A 145 -11.36 16.96 -1.83
N LEU A 146 -12.14 17.61 -0.97
CA LEU A 146 -12.91 18.79 -1.32
C LEU A 146 -12.09 20.09 -1.21
N ASP A 147 -10.80 20.02 -0.87
CA ASP A 147 -9.97 21.20 -0.54
C ASP A 147 -10.72 22.15 0.42
N GLY A 148 -11.40 21.54 1.39
CA GLY A 148 -12.41 22.19 2.19
C GLY A 148 -11.97 22.51 3.62
N THR A 149 -12.87 23.11 4.36
CA THR A 149 -12.75 23.36 5.80
C THR A 149 -13.98 22.83 6.51
N LEU A 150 -13.80 22.11 7.60
CA LEU A 150 -14.89 21.68 8.45
C LEU A 150 -15.30 22.86 9.34
N GLU A 151 -16.46 23.45 9.04
CA GLU A 151 -17.01 24.61 9.76
C GLU A 151 -17.85 24.22 11.00
N VAL A 152 -18.48 23.02 10.95
CA VAL A 152 -19.27 22.41 12.03
C VAL A 152 -19.08 20.90 11.97
N GLY A 153 -18.91 20.26 13.11
CA GLY A 153 -18.73 18.80 13.24
C GLY A 153 -17.38 18.43 13.84
N ASP A 154 -17.10 17.14 13.84
CA ASP A 154 -15.86 16.57 14.33
C ASP A 154 -15.11 15.90 13.18
N ILE A 155 -13.84 16.26 12.98
CA ILE A 155 -12.98 15.78 11.90
C ILE A 155 -12.67 14.29 12.01
N ASP A 156 -12.75 13.74 13.21
CA ASP A 156 -12.45 12.35 13.48
C ASP A 156 -13.68 11.42 13.35
N GLN A 157 -14.86 12.02 13.12
CA GLN A 157 -16.08 11.27 12.79
C GLN A 157 -16.03 10.67 11.38
N ARG A 158 -16.98 9.76 11.14
CA ARG A 158 -17.17 9.09 9.85
C ARG A 158 -18.58 9.31 9.34
N PHE A 159 -18.71 9.42 8.03
CA PHE A 159 -19.99 9.39 7.35
C PHE A 159 -20.40 7.93 7.17
N GLU A 160 -21.36 7.46 7.94
CA GLU A 160 -21.74 6.05 8.04
C GLU A 160 -23.16 5.73 7.55
N GLN A 161 -23.97 6.74 7.30
CA GLN A 161 -25.38 6.60 6.90
C GLN A 161 -25.78 7.71 5.94
N GLY A 162 -26.73 7.41 5.05
CA GLY A 162 -27.25 8.37 4.09
C GLY A 162 -26.58 8.26 2.72
N SER A 163 -27.13 9.00 1.79
CA SER A 163 -26.70 9.09 0.40
C SER A 163 -26.12 10.48 0.10
N VAL A 164 -25.42 10.61 -1.01
CA VAL A 164 -24.99 11.91 -1.52
C VAL A 164 -26.11 12.49 -2.40
N VAL A 165 -26.64 13.65 -2.00
CA VAL A 165 -27.73 14.35 -2.68
C VAL A 165 -27.26 15.72 -3.15
N VAL A 166 -27.67 16.13 -4.35
CA VAL A 166 -27.37 17.46 -4.89
C VAL A 166 -28.61 18.34 -4.78
N ALA A 167 -28.51 19.40 -4.00
CA ALA A 167 -29.62 20.36 -3.82
C ALA A 167 -29.70 21.36 -5.00
N ALA A 168 -30.13 20.85 -6.16
CA ALA A 168 -30.28 21.66 -7.38
C ALA A 168 -31.69 22.14 -7.64
N ALA A 169 -32.67 21.80 -6.80
CA ALA A 169 -34.07 22.18 -6.91
C ALA A 169 -34.45 23.31 -5.94
N ASN A 170 -35.71 23.77 -5.99
CA ASN A 170 -36.27 24.67 -5.00
C ASN A 170 -36.52 23.96 -3.67
N PRO A 171 -36.54 24.63 -2.52
CA PRO A 171 -36.74 24.03 -1.20
C PRO A 171 -37.94 23.09 -1.12
N ASP A 172 -39.09 23.47 -1.64
CA ASP A 172 -40.32 22.65 -1.63
C ASP A 172 -40.14 21.27 -2.30
N VAL A 173 -39.27 21.19 -3.29
CA VAL A 173 -38.93 19.94 -3.98
C VAL A 173 -37.85 19.20 -3.22
N LEU A 174 -36.90 19.93 -2.59
CA LEU A 174 -35.79 19.30 -1.84
C LEU A 174 -36.25 18.51 -0.62
N GLU A 175 -37.36 18.92 0.03
CA GLU A 175 -37.95 18.22 1.16
C GLU A 175 -38.30 16.77 0.83
N ASP A 176 -38.70 16.48 -0.42
CA ASP A 176 -39.00 15.12 -0.88
C ASP A 176 -37.76 14.28 -1.21
N TYR A 177 -36.60 14.92 -1.42
CA TYR A 177 -35.37 14.28 -1.89
C TYR A 177 -34.30 14.12 -0.83
N ILE A 178 -34.27 14.98 0.19
CA ILE A 178 -33.28 14.89 1.26
C ILE A 178 -33.77 13.95 2.35
N GLY A 179 -33.07 12.81 2.46
CA GLY A 179 -33.29 11.87 3.53
C GLY A 179 -32.52 12.21 4.80
N LYS A 180 -32.94 11.61 5.90
CA LYS A 180 -32.21 11.69 7.17
C LYS A 180 -30.79 11.16 7.01
N ASN A 181 -29.81 11.88 7.56
CA ASN A 181 -28.37 11.59 7.51
C ASN A 181 -27.74 11.74 6.13
N ASP A 182 -28.42 12.22 5.10
CA ASP A 182 -27.83 12.43 3.80
C ASP A 182 -26.72 13.49 3.81
N MET A 183 -25.78 13.35 2.88
CA MET A 183 -24.79 14.37 2.56
C MET A 183 -25.31 15.24 1.43
N VAL A 184 -25.59 16.50 1.73
CA VAL A 184 -26.22 17.43 0.78
C VAL A 184 -25.19 18.37 0.20
N ILE A 185 -24.92 18.28 -1.10
CA ILE A 185 -24.06 19.21 -1.83
C ILE A 185 -24.92 20.36 -2.33
N LEU A 186 -24.57 21.58 -1.88
CA LEU A 186 -25.37 22.78 -2.18
C LEU A 186 -24.50 24.03 -2.31
N GLY A 187 -25.08 25.07 -2.87
CA GLY A 187 -24.46 26.39 -2.95
C GLY A 187 -24.76 27.27 -1.74
N ASN A 188 -24.73 28.59 -1.96
CA ASN A 188 -24.88 29.59 -0.93
C ASN A 188 -26.33 30.06 -0.66
N ARG A 189 -27.32 29.34 -1.20
CA ARG A 189 -28.72 29.68 -0.96
C ARG A 189 -29.12 29.36 0.48
N TYR A 190 -29.53 30.38 1.21
CA TYR A 190 -29.87 30.27 2.63
C TYR A 190 -31.05 29.31 2.87
N GLU A 191 -32.08 29.39 2.03
CA GLU A 191 -33.29 28.56 2.12
C GLU A 191 -32.94 27.06 1.94
N SER A 192 -32.08 26.72 0.99
CA SER A 192 -31.65 25.34 0.77
C SER A 192 -30.81 24.79 1.94
N GLN A 193 -30.03 25.67 2.59
CA GLN A 193 -29.26 25.29 3.79
C GLN A 193 -30.18 25.02 4.98
N LEU A 194 -31.22 25.83 5.17
CA LEU A 194 -32.24 25.61 6.20
C LEU A 194 -33.00 24.33 5.94
N CYS A 195 -33.48 24.09 4.72
CA CYS A 195 -34.17 22.87 4.34
C CYS A 195 -33.35 21.65 4.66
N ALA A 196 -32.05 21.60 4.32
CA ALA A 196 -31.17 20.48 4.64
C ALA A 196 -31.05 20.23 6.16
N ILE A 197 -31.05 21.29 6.99
CA ILE A 197 -31.02 21.16 8.46
C ILE A 197 -32.37 20.61 8.97
N GLU A 198 -33.48 21.12 8.47
CA GLU A 198 -34.84 20.70 8.86
C GLU A 198 -35.11 19.25 8.49
N MET A 199 -34.60 18.78 7.33
CA MET A 199 -34.68 17.40 6.89
C MET A 199 -33.68 16.48 7.63
N SER A 200 -32.94 16.98 8.61
CA SER A 200 -31.96 16.21 9.40
C SER A 200 -30.86 15.58 8.55
N ALA A 201 -30.33 16.31 7.57
CA ALA A 201 -29.15 15.91 6.84
C ALA A 201 -27.99 15.59 7.79
N GLY A 202 -27.15 14.63 7.46
CA GLY A 202 -25.94 14.31 8.25
C GLY A 202 -24.79 15.28 8.00
N CYS A 203 -24.70 15.78 6.76
CA CYS A 203 -23.64 16.71 6.36
C CYS A 203 -24.12 17.64 5.24
N MET A 204 -23.70 18.89 5.29
CA MET A 204 -23.80 19.83 4.18
C MET A 204 -22.42 20.14 3.60
N VAL A 205 -22.27 20.04 2.28
CA VAL A 205 -21.09 20.49 1.54
C VAL A 205 -21.46 21.79 0.83
N ILE A 206 -20.91 22.93 1.32
CA ILE A 206 -21.23 24.27 0.82
C ILE A 206 -20.13 24.74 -0.12
N GLY A 207 -20.46 24.85 -1.41
CA GLY A 207 -19.52 25.16 -2.48
C GLY A 207 -19.27 26.64 -2.70
N LEU A 208 -18.46 26.95 -3.73
CA LEU A 208 -18.15 28.28 -4.26
C LEU A 208 -17.38 29.20 -3.31
N GLY A 209 -16.64 28.66 -2.34
CA GLY A 209 -15.92 29.44 -1.34
C GLY A 209 -16.84 30.36 -0.49
N SER A 210 -18.12 30.02 -0.40
CA SER A 210 -19.13 30.84 0.27
C SER A 210 -18.94 30.79 1.77
N LYS A 211 -19.02 31.97 2.41
CA LYS A 211 -19.00 32.06 3.88
C LYS A 211 -20.31 31.56 4.46
N VAL A 212 -20.22 30.56 5.33
CA VAL A 212 -21.38 30.05 6.08
C VAL A 212 -21.79 31.08 7.14
N SER A 213 -23.09 31.45 7.16
CA SER A 213 -23.60 32.43 8.14
C SER A 213 -23.51 31.87 9.56
N ARG A 214 -23.39 32.77 10.56
CA ARG A 214 -23.38 32.39 11.98
C ARG A 214 -24.66 31.66 12.39
N THR A 215 -25.82 32.07 11.83
CA THR A 215 -27.11 31.43 12.10
C THR A 215 -27.13 30.01 11.60
N ILE A 216 -26.70 29.75 10.38
CA ILE A 216 -26.63 28.39 9.81
C ILE A 216 -25.67 27.49 10.61
N ARG A 217 -24.48 28.00 10.97
CA ARG A 217 -23.54 27.21 11.81
C ARG A 217 -24.14 26.84 13.16
N LYS A 218 -24.85 27.77 13.78
CA LYS A 218 -25.51 27.53 15.07
C LYS A 218 -26.64 26.49 14.93
N LEU A 219 -27.51 26.67 13.96
CA LEU A 219 -28.61 25.71 13.72
C LEU A 219 -28.09 24.31 13.35
N ALA A 220 -27.10 24.23 12.50
CA ALA A 220 -26.47 22.96 12.13
C ALA A 220 -25.87 22.28 13.35
N SER A 221 -25.14 22.99 14.19
CA SER A 221 -24.55 22.45 15.42
C SER A 221 -25.61 21.96 16.41
N GLU A 222 -26.73 22.70 16.57
CA GLU A 222 -27.83 22.33 17.45
C GLU A 222 -28.60 21.08 16.96
N ASN A 223 -28.62 20.85 15.64
CA ASN A 223 -29.28 19.69 15.01
C ASN A 223 -28.33 18.54 14.65
N GLY A 224 -27.04 18.64 15.01
CA GLY A 224 -26.07 17.59 14.74
C GLY A 224 -25.67 17.46 13.26
N VAL A 225 -25.85 18.51 12.45
CA VAL A 225 -25.50 18.55 11.03
C VAL A 225 -24.08 19.06 10.87
N SER A 226 -23.22 18.28 10.24
CA SER A 226 -21.86 18.72 9.91
C SER A 226 -21.85 19.66 8.70
N ILE A 227 -20.89 20.60 8.64
CA ILE A 227 -20.72 21.51 7.51
C ILE A 227 -19.29 21.49 7.02
N ILE A 228 -19.10 21.17 5.74
CA ILE A 228 -17.84 21.34 5.01
C ILE A 228 -18.01 22.50 4.01
N ALA A 229 -17.19 23.52 4.14
CA ALA A 229 -17.11 24.61 3.16
C ALA A 229 -15.96 24.31 2.18
N THR A 230 -16.20 24.45 0.87
CA THR A 230 -15.22 24.15 -0.18
C THR A 230 -15.18 25.29 -1.22
N PRO A 231 -14.01 25.57 -1.83
CA PRO A 231 -13.91 26.49 -2.95
C PRO A 231 -14.55 25.95 -4.23
N TYR A 232 -14.76 24.64 -4.34
CA TYR A 232 -15.28 23.98 -5.53
C TYR A 232 -16.75 24.32 -5.79
N ASP A 233 -17.14 24.32 -7.07
CA ASP A 233 -18.54 24.34 -7.46
C ASP A 233 -19.21 22.98 -7.24
N THR A 234 -20.53 22.95 -7.34
CA THR A 234 -21.34 21.74 -7.13
C THR A 234 -20.94 20.59 -8.05
N TYR A 235 -20.65 20.88 -9.32
CA TYR A 235 -20.24 19.86 -10.30
C TYR A 235 -18.89 19.23 -9.93
N THR A 236 -17.93 20.08 -9.57
CA THR A 236 -16.61 19.62 -9.13
C THR A 236 -16.73 18.79 -7.85
N CYS A 237 -17.53 19.22 -6.86
CA CYS A 237 -17.78 18.45 -5.64
C CYS A 237 -18.29 17.04 -5.96
N VAL A 238 -19.34 16.93 -6.78
CA VAL A 238 -19.90 15.62 -7.19
C VAL A 238 -18.85 14.75 -7.87
N LYS A 239 -18.04 15.33 -8.74
CA LYS A 239 -17.00 14.61 -9.48
C LYS A 239 -15.90 14.04 -8.59
N VAL A 240 -15.50 14.76 -7.54
CA VAL A 240 -14.34 14.39 -6.73
C VAL A 240 -14.69 13.67 -5.43
N ILE A 241 -15.90 13.84 -4.89
CA ILE A 241 -16.25 13.40 -3.54
C ILE A 241 -16.08 11.90 -3.34
N GLY A 242 -16.34 11.07 -4.37
CA GLY A 242 -16.11 9.64 -4.33
C GLY A 242 -14.64 9.25 -4.13
N GLN A 243 -13.70 10.16 -4.40
CA GLN A 243 -12.27 9.95 -4.19
C GLN A 243 -11.90 9.96 -2.69
N ALA A 244 -12.80 10.39 -1.81
CA ALA A 244 -12.63 10.37 -0.36
C ALA A 244 -12.76 8.95 0.25
N VAL A 245 -13.33 8.01 -0.48
CA VAL A 245 -13.48 6.61 -0.06
C VAL A 245 -12.12 6.05 0.38
N PRO A 246 -12.02 5.39 1.56
CA PRO A 246 -10.78 4.82 2.03
C PRO A 246 -10.39 3.58 1.22
N VAL A 247 -9.08 3.38 1.06
CA VAL A 247 -8.50 2.27 0.29
C VAL A 247 -9.03 0.90 0.72
N ARG A 248 -9.29 0.70 2.03
CA ARG A 248 -9.81 -0.56 2.57
C ARG A 248 -11.13 -1.03 1.95
N HIS A 249 -11.91 -0.11 1.40
CA HIS A 249 -13.18 -0.43 0.73
C HIS A 249 -12.98 -1.05 -0.65
N VAL A 250 -11.91 -0.66 -1.35
CA VAL A 250 -11.62 -1.00 -2.75
C VAL A 250 -10.53 -2.04 -2.92
N MET A 251 -9.58 -2.14 -1.96
CA MET A 251 -8.44 -3.05 -2.04
C MET A 251 -8.84 -4.52 -2.07
N ARG A 252 -8.03 -5.33 -2.71
CA ARG A 252 -8.15 -6.80 -2.68
C ARG A 252 -7.61 -7.36 -1.37
N LYS A 253 -8.45 -8.11 -0.64
CA LYS A 253 -8.10 -8.73 0.64
C LYS A 253 -7.90 -10.25 0.54
N LYS A 254 -8.43 -10.88 -0.51
CA LYS A 254 -8.45 -12.34 -0.64
C LYS A 254 -7.47 -12.82 -1.71
N ARG A 255 -6.89 -14.03 -1.49
CA ARG A 255 -6.00 -14.70 -2.45
C ARG A 255 -4.76 -13.87 -2.81
N LEU A 256 -4.22 -13.16 -1.83
CA LEU A 256 -2.94 -12.48 -1.97
C LEU A 256 -1.84 -13.55 -2.10
N ILE A 257 -0.97 -13.39 -3.08
CA ILE A 257 0.21 -14.24 -3.26
C ILE A 257 1.39 -13.41 -2.79
N THR A 258 2.06 -13.89 -1.75
CA THR A 258 3.24 -13.27 -1.14
C THR A 258 4.41 -14.22 -1.24
N PHE A 259 5.61 -13.70 -1.12
CA PHE A 259 6.84 -14.47 -1.15
C PHE A 259 7.81 -13.96 -0.08
N GLU A 260 8.77 -14.83 0.30
CA GLU A 260 9.85 -14.49 1.21
C GLU A 260 11.16 -14.28 0.43
N PRO A 261 12.07 -13.42 0.91
CA PRO A 261 13.34 -13.16 0.21
C PRO A 261 14.21 -14.40 -0.01
N GLU A 262 14.06 -15.42 0.83
CA GLU A 262 14.82 -16.68 0.79
C GLU A 262 14.25 -17.71 -0.19
N GLU A 263 13.07 -17.47 -0.76
CA GLU A 263 12.50 -18.37 -1.76
C GLU A 263 13.32 -18.36 -3.05
N THR A 264 13.50 -19.55 -3.66
CA THR A 264 14.27 -19.65 -4.90
C THR A 264 13.54 -19.00 -6.07
N VAL A 265 14.29 -18.34 -6.93
CA VAL A 265 13.75 -17.68 -8.13
C VAL A 265 13.00 -18.67 -9.02
N GLU A 266 13.42 -19.95 -9.05
CA GLU A 266 12.77 -20.99 -9.85
C GLU A 266 11.39 -21.37 -9.33
N ASP A 267 11.23 -21.56 -8.02
CA ASP A 267 9.93 -21.87 -7.41
C ASP A 267 8.97 -20.72 -7.55
N VAL A 268 9.47 -19.50 -7.36
CA VAL A 268 8.70 -18.28 -7.58
C VAL A 268 8.24 -18.17 -9.03
N LYS A 269 9.14 -18.36 -10.01
CA LYS A 269 8.77 -18.36 -11.44
C LYS A 269 7.69 -19.39 -11.76
N ARG A 270 7.78 -20.59 -11.21
CA ARG A 270 6.79 -21.64 -11.39
C ARG A 270 5.41 -21.25 -10.87
N THR A 271 5.38 -20.49 -9.78
CA THR A 271 4.15 -19.97 -9.18
C THR A 271 3.57 -18.80 -9.97
N VAL A 272 4.40 -17.82 -10.35
CA VAL A 272 3.95 -16.57 -10.99
C VAL A 272 3.61 -16.75 -12.47
N SER A 273 4.27 -17.68 -13.19
CA SER A 273 4.04 -17.92 -14.63
C SER A 273 2.59 -18.27 -14.96
N LYS A 274 1.86 -18.87 -14.03
CA LYS A 274 0.46 -19.27 -14.16
C LYS A 274 -0.53 -18.15 -13.82
N LYS A 275 -0.05 -16.97 -13.42
CA LYS A 275 -0.87 -15.86 -12.91
C LYS A 275 -0.73 -14.62 -13.78
N ARG A 276 -1.83 -13.88 -13.94
CA ARG A 276 -1.85 -12.58 -14.63
C ARG A 276 -1.63 -11.41 -13.64
N ILE A 277 -0.76 -11.59 -12.65
CA ILE A 277 -0.42 -10.59 -11.64
C ILE A 277 0.96 -10.05 -11.99
N ARG A 278 1.13 -8.73 -11.98
CA ARG A 278 2.40 -8.08 -12.36
C ARG A 278 3.34 -7.88 -11.19
N TYR A 279 2.81 -7.60 -10.00
CA TYR A 279 3.56 -7.25 -8.81
C TYR A 279 3.18 -8.15 -7.64
N TYR A 280 4.18 -8.55 -6.88
CA TYR A 280 4.04 -9.46 -5.75
C TYR A 280 4.72 -8.85 -4.51
N PRO A 281 4.04 -8.81 -3.36
CA PRO A 281 4.65 -8.36 -2.12
C PRO A 281 5.65 -9.38 -1.58
N LEU A 282 6.75 -8.84 -1.04
CA LEU A 282 7.74 -9.56 -0.25
C LEU A 282 7.48 -9.35 1.22
N MET A 283 7.57 -10.45 1.98
CA MET A 283 7.35 -10.48 3.42
C MET A 283 8.62 -10.97 4.11
N ASP A 284 8.98 -10.39 5.25
CA ASP A 284 10.09 -10.92 6.07
C ASP A 284 9.66 -12.17 6.87
N GLU A 285 10.62 -12.79 7.59
CA GLU A 285 10.38 -13.96 8.45
C GLU A 285 9.33 -13.73 9.54
N GLN A 286 9.05 -12.47 9.88
CA GLN A 286 8.03 -12.08 10.85
C GLN A 286 6.67 -11.79 10.17
N GLY A 287 6.55 -12.00 8.87
CA GLY A 287 5.33 -11.74 8.10
C GLY A 287 5.07 -10.25 7.86
N ARG A 288 6.09 -9.39 7.94
CA ARG A 288 5.97 -7.96 7.67
C ARG A 288 6.35 -7.64 6.22
N TYR A 289 5.63 -6.74 5.62
CA TYR A 289 5.89 -6.27 4.27
C TYR A 289 7.24 -5.53 4.17
N VAL A 290 8.07 -5.92 3.21
CA VAL A 290 9.40 -5.33 2.97
C VAL A 290 9.57 -4.68 1.59
N GLY A 291 8.70 -5.01 0.64
CA GLY A 291 8.77 -4.43 -0.69
C GLY A 291 7.96 -5.20 -1.73
N MET A 292 8.09 -4.80 -2.99
CA MET A 292 7.44 -5.44 -4.13
C MET A 292 8.42 -5.78 -5.23
N PHE A 293 8.24 -6.93 -5.86
CA PHE A 293 8.93 -7.29 -7.10
C PHE A 293 7.92 -7.54 -8.23
N SER A 294 8.39 -7.46 -9.45
CA SER A 294 7.62 -7.77 -10.66
C SER A 294 8.16 -9.02 -11.35
N GLN A 295 7.35 -9.67 -12.18
CA GLN A 295 7.83 -10.75 -13.04
C GLN A 295 9.02 -10.34 -13.91
N ARG A 296 9.08 -9.07 -14.33
CA ARG A 296 10.20 -8.53 -15.11
C ARG A 296 11.52 -8.59 -14.33
N ASN A 297 11.48 -8.30 -13.02
CA ASN A 297 12.68 -8.36 -12.17
C ASN A 297 13.27 -9.77 -12.11
N LEU A 298 12.43 -10.82 -12.12
CA LEU A 298 12.88 -12.21 -12.17
C LEU A 298 13.59 -12.59 -13.46
N CYS A 299 13.21 -11.94 -14.58
CA CYS A 299 13.86 -12.21 -15.87
C CYS A 299 15.23 -11.52 -15.99
N LEU A 300 15.38 -10.33 -15.40
CA LEU A 300 16.61 -9.53 -15.49
C LEU A 300 17.78 -10.18 -14.76
N LEU A 301 17.55 -11.00 -13.76
CA LEU A 301 18.61 -11.70 -13.04
C LEU A 301 19.47 -12.60 -13.95
N TYR A 302 18.89 -13.12 -15.04
CA TYR A 302 19.57 -14.02 -15.99
C TYR A 302 20.11 -13.31 -17.24
N THR A 303 19.84 -12.01 -17.39
CA THR A 303 20.27 -11.24 -18.56
C THR A 303 21.39 -10.26 -18.24
N SER A 304 21.75 -10.08 -16.97
CA SER A 304 22.84 -9.17 -16.55
C SER A 304 24.24 -9.80 -16.62
N ASP A 305 24.35 -11.06 -17.00
CA ASP A 305 25.63 -11.78 -17.19
C ASP A 305 26.00 -11.98 -18.67
N ALA A 306 25.48 -11.18 -19.60
CA ALA A 306 25.82 -11.20 -21.02
C ALA A 306 26.54 -9.91 -21.42
#